data_06dc08866c15624d4c1241cdf0285a60
#
_entry.id   06dc08866c15624d4c1241cdf0285a60
#
_cell.length_a   1.000
_cell.length_b   1.000
_cell.length_c   1.000
_cell.angle_alpha   90.00
_cell.angle_beta   90.00
_cell.angle_gamma   90.00
#
_symmetry.space_group_name_H-M   'P 1'
#
loop_
_entity.id
_entity.type
_entity.pdbx_description
1 polymer ?
#
loop_
_entity_poly.entity_id
_entity_poly.type
_entity_poly.pdbx_seq_one_letter_code
_entity_poly.pdbx_strand_id
1 'polypeptide(L)'
;MSHGTVLVVDDDEDIRESLRDAFEDAGYQVRCAANGREGLEALKKYDRPCVVVLDLIMPIMTGNELYDAMQADPQLADVPVIMSTSDASRAPSGVLLLKKPVNLQRMLATIGRFC
;
A
#
# COMPACT_ATOMS: atom_id res chain seq x y z
N MET A 1 -15.15 2.95 -16.36
CA MET A 1 -15.41 2.57 -14.96
C MET A 1 -14.12 2.53 -14.18
N SER A 2 -14.16 3.01 -12.95
CA SER A 2 -13.04 2.89 -12.03
C SER A 2 -12.84 1.45 -11.60
N HIS A 3 -11.60 1.00 -11.53
CA HIS A 3 -11.26 -0.34 -11.00
C HIS A 3 -11.14 -0.36 -9.48
N GLY A 4 -11.42 0.75 -8.83
CA GLY A 4 -11.30 0.88 -7.39
C GLY A 4 -10.17 1.83 -7.00
N THR A 5 -9.97 1.99 -5.70
CA THR A 5 -8.98 2.91 -5.14
C THR A 5 -7.83 2.13 -4.52
N VAL A 6 -6.60 2.49 -4.87
CA VAL A 6 -5.38 1.95 -4.29
C VAL A 6 -4.79 3.01 -3.35
N LEU A 7 -4.46 2.63 -2.13
CA LEU A 7 -3.73 3.49 -1.21
C LEU A 7 -2.25 3.13 -1.28
N VAL A 8 -1.41 4.10 -1.62
CA VAL A 8 0.05 3.94 -1.67
C VAL A 8 0.66 4.65 -0.45
N VAL A 9 1.35 3.90 0.38
CA VAL A 9 2.01 4.43 1.58
C VAL A 9 3.52 4.18 1.45
N ASP A 10 4.25 5.24 1.15
CA ASP A 10 5.70 5.19 0.93
C ASP A 10 6.26 6.58 1.18
N ASP A 11 7.40 6.69 1.90
CA ASP A 11 7.99 7.97 2.21
C ASP A 11 8.80 8.57 1.05
N ASP A 12 9.08 7.79 0.02
CA ASP A 12 9.80 8.25 -1.17
C ASP A 12 8.81 8.86 -2.17
N GLU A 13 8.91 10.18 -2.38
CA GLU A 13 8.02 10.89 -3.29
C GLU A 13 8.10 10.37 -4.72
N ASP A 14 9.31 10.06 -5.19
CA ASP A 14 9.48 9.54 -6.56
C ASP A 14 8.80 8.20 -6.75
N ILE A 15 8.88 7.33 -5.75
CA ILE A 15 8.20 6.03 -5.78
C ILE A 15 6.68 6.24 -5.76
N ARG A 16 6.17 7.11 -4.89
CA ARG A 16 4.74 7.41 -4.85
C ARG A 16 4.23 7.91 -6.20
N GLU A 17 4.94 8.86 -6.82
CA GLU A 17 4.55 9.41 -8.12
C GLU A 17 4.59 8.35 -9.22
N SER A 18 5.63 7.53 -9.27
CA SER A 18 5.75 6.46 -10.26
C SER A 18 4.61 5.45 -10.15
N LEU A 19 4.29 5.03 -8.92
CA LEU A 19 3.18 4.10 -8.69
C LEU A 19 1.84 4.74 -9.01
N ARG A 20 1.65 6.00 -8.61
CA ARG A 20 0.42 6.72 -8.92
C ARG A 20 0.19 6.77 -10.43
N ASP A 21 1.19 7.19 -11.19
CA ASP A 21 1.07 7.31 -12.64
C ASP A 21 0.73 5.97 -13.28
N ALA A 22 1.43 4.91 -12.88
CA ALA A 22 1.19 3.58 -13.42
C ALA A 22 -0.21 3.07 -13.09
N PHE A 23 -0.68 3.30 -11.87
CA PHE A 23 -1.99 2.82 -11.44
C PHE A 23 -3.12 3.63 -12.06
N GLU A 24 -2.95 4.96 -12.15
CA GLU A 24 -3.96 5.82 -12.80
C GLU A 24 -4.07 5.48 -14.29
N ASP A 25 -2.95 5.24 -14.96
CA ASP A 25 -2.97 4.79 -16.37
C ASP A 25 -3.72 3.47 -16.54
N ALA A 26 -3.69 2.61 -15.53
CA ALA A 26 -4.40 1.34 -15.57
C ALA A 26 -5.88 1.44 -15.14
N GLY A 27 -6.35 2.65 -14.82
CA GLY A 27 -7.76 2.87 -14.52
C GLY A 27 -8.13 2.90 -13.04
N TYR A 28 -7.13 2.87 -12.14
CA TYR A 28 -7.38 2.96 -10.70
C TYR A 28 -7.39 4.39 -10.22
N GLN A 29 -8.14 4.65 -9.16
CA GLN A 29 -7.96 5.86 -8.37
C GLN A 29 -6.86 5.61 -7.36
N VAL A 30 -6.04 6.63 -7.09
CA VAL A 30 -4.88 6.47 -6.21
C VAL A 30 -4.90 7.55 -5.13
N ARG A 31 -4.71 7.11 -3.90
CA ARG A 31 -4.42 8.00 -2.77
C ARG A 31 -3.02 7.67 -2.28
N CYS A 32 -2.30 8.70 -1.86
CA CYS A 32 -0.94 8.56 -1.39
C CYS A 32 -0.80 9.06 0.04
N ALA A 33 0.08 8.42 0.79
CA ALA A 33 0.47 8.84 2.13
C ALA A 33 1.98 8.70 2.26
N ALA A 34 2.60 9.60 2.99
CA ALA A 34 4.06 9.67 3.11
C ALA A 34 4.62 8.87 4.29
N ASN A 35 3.76 8.37 5.15
CA ASN A 35 4.15 7.53 6.29
C ASN A 35 2.94 6.73 6.79
N GLY A 36 3.17 5.84 7.74
CA GLY A 36 2.11 4.97 8.25
C GLY A 36 1.00 5.73 8.95
N ARG A 37 1.32 6.83 9.63
CA ARG A 37 0.32 7.64 10.32
C ARG A 37 -0.66 8.30 9.34
N GLU A 38 -0.15 8.91 8.28
CA GLU A 38 -0.98 9.47 7.21
C GLU A 38 -1.80 8.37 6.54
N GLY A 39 -1.21 7.19 6.33
CA GLY A 39 -1.91 6.05 5.78
C GLY A 39 -3.08 5.61 6.63
N LEU A 40 -2.87 5.53 7.94
CA LEU A 40 -3.94 5.16 8.87
C LEU A 40 -5.05 6.22 8.90
N GLU A 41 -4.68 7.49 8.89
CA GLU A 41 -5.65 8.59 8.81
C GLU A 41 -6.49 8.49 7.54
N ALA A 42 -5.85 8.21 6.40
CA ALA A 42 -6.56 8.05 5.13
C ALA A 42 -7.53 6.86 5.17
N LEU A 43 -7.11 5.74 5.77
CA LEU A 43 -7.97 4.56 5.90
C LEU A 43 -9.21 4.83 6.75
N LYS A 44 -9.11 5.70 7.74
CA LYS A 44 -10.23 6.05 8.62
C LYS A 44 -11.14 7.12 8.03
N LYS A 45 -10.58 8.00 7.20
CA LYS A 45 -11.28 9.18 6.67
C LYS A 45 -12.04 8.89 5.37
N TYR A 46 -11.47 8.07 4.51
CA TYR A 46 -12.01 7.81 3.17
C TYR A 46 -12.58 6.41 3.07
N ASP A 47 -13.31 6.18 1.98
CA ASP A 47 -13.85 4.86 1.69
C ASP A 47 -12.70 3.84 1.57
N ARG A 48 -13.03 2.61 1.90
CA ARG A 48 -12.09 1.50 1.93
C ARG A 48 -11.41 1.32 0.58
N PRO A 49 -10.06 1.27 0.53
CA PRO A 49 -9.36 0.93 -0.71
C PRO A 49 -9.50 -0.56 -1.01
N CYS A 50 -9.31 -0.94 -2.26
CA CYS A 50 -9.28 -2.35 -2.62
C CYS A 50 -7.97 -3.02 -2.22
N VAL A 51 -6.90 -2.24 -2.08
CA VAL A 51 -5.60 -2.74 -1.64
C VAL A 51 -4.74 -1.57 -1.13
N VAL A 52 -3.86 -1.86 -0.18
CA VAL A 52 -2.83 -0.93 0.30
C VAL A 52 -1.48 -1.42 -0.16
N VAL A 53 -0.73 -0.58 -0.86
CA VAL A 53 0.68 -0.84 -1.20
C VAL A 53 1.53 -0.12 -0.18
N LEU A 54 2.27 -0.86 0.63
CA LEU A 54 2.85 -0.37 1.88
C LEU A 54 4.36 -0.61 1.93
N ASP A 55 5.14 0.46 2.08
CA ASP A 55 6.56 0.35 2.40
C ASP A 55 6.76 0.04 3.89
N LEU A 56 7.76 -0.75 4.22
CA LEU A 56 8.05 -1.13 5.60
C LEU A 56 8.80 -0.06 6.37
N ILE A 57 9.76 0.59 5.72
CA ILE A 57 10.70 1.51 6.39
C ILE A 57 10.31 2.94 6.10
N MET A 58 9.66 3.58 7.06
CA MET A 58 9.18 4.94 6.95
C MET A 58 9.36 5.65 8.30
N PRO A 59 9.50 6.99 8.29
CA PRO A 59 9.53 7.75 9.55
C PRO A 59 8.14 7.80 10.19
N ILE A 60 8.08 8.23 11.44
CA ILE A 60 6.88 8.50 12.24
C ILE A 60 6.14 7.21 12.61
N MET A 61 5.64 6.49 11.62
CA MET A 61 4.99 5.19 11.79
C MET A 61 5.46 4.28 10.66
N THR A 62 6.07 3.15 11.01
CA THR A 62 6.58 2.18 10.04
C THR A 62 5.43 1.41 9.37
N GLY A 63 5.77 0.71 8.29
CA GLY A 63 4.80 -0.17 7.64
C GLY A 63 4.30 -1.28 8.56
N ASN A 64 5.19 -1.86 9.37
CA ASN A 64 4.80 -2.89 10.34
C ASN A 64 3.83 -2.35 11.38
N GLU A 65 4.06 -1.13 11.86
CA GLU A 65 3.16 -0.49 12.82
C GLU A 65 1.79 -0.20 12.21
N LEU A 66 1.76 0.27 10.97
CA LEU A 66 0.48 0.47 10.26
C LEU A 66 -0.23 -0.85 10.06
N TYR A 67 0.48 -1.88 9.63
CA TYR A 67 -0.10 -3.20 9.43
C TYR A 67 -0.70 -3.73 10.73
N ASP A 68 0.01 -3.61 11.85
CA ASP A 68 -0.49 -4.03 13.16
C ASP A 68 -1.74 -3.26 13.56
N ALA A 69 -1.77 -1.95 13.32
CA ALA A 69 -2.95 -1.12 13.60
C ALA A 69 -4.15 -1.55 12.76
N MET A 70 -3.93 -1.90 11.49
CA MET A 70 -4.99 -2.41 10.62
C MET A 70 -5.52 -3.74 11.11
N GLN A 71 -4.64 -4.65 11.51
CA GLN A 71 -5.05 -5.96 12.00
C GLN A 71 -5.84 -5.89 13.32
N ALA A 72 -5.55 -4.88 14.13
CA ALA A 72 -6.25 -4.65 15.40
C ALA A 72 -7.64 -4.00 15.24
N ASP A 73 -7.93 -3.46 14.06
CA ASP A 73 -9.21 -2.79 13.77
C ASP A 73 -10.08 -3.71 12.91
N PRO A 74 -11.23 -4.18 13.43
CA PRO A 74 -12.11 -5.08 12.66
C PRO A 74 -12.57 -4.51 11.32
N GLN A 75 -12.64 -3.18 11.19
CA GLN A 75 -13.05 -2.54 9.94
C GLN A 75 -11.92 -2.52 8.90
N LEU A 76 -10.67 -2.69 9.32
CA LEU A 76 -9.50 -2.61 8.45
C LEU A 76 -8.76 -3.95 8.30
N ALA A 77 -9.03 -4.90 9.18
CA ALA A 77 -8.27 -6.15 9.24
C ALA A 77 -8.30 -6.98 7.96
N ASP A 78 -9.35 -6.85 7.18
CA ASP A 78 -9.52 -7.61 5.93
C ASP A 78 -9.18 -6.81 4.67
N VAL A 79 -8.69 -5.58 4.81
CA VAL A 79 -8.17 -4.82 3.66
C VAL A 79 -6.88 -5.49 3.19
N PRO A 80 -6.79 -5.88 1.92
CA PRO A 80 -5.57 -6.51 1.40
C PRO A 80 -4.37 -5.56 1.45
N VAL A 81 -3.22 -6.10 1.82
CA VAL A 81 -1.96 -5.34 1.91
C VAL A 81 -0.90 -6.03 1.07
N ILE A 82 -0.25 -5.26 0.21
CA ILE A 82 0.96 -5.69 -0.51
C ILE A 82 2.11 -4.88 0.07
N MET A 83 3.06 -5.56 0.69
CA MET A 83 4.24 -4.87 1.20
C MET A 83 5.30 -4.78 0.13
N SER A 84 5.98 -3.63 0.09
CA SER A 84 7.06 -3.36 -0.84
C SER A 84 8.27 -2.88 -0.04
N THR A 85 9.38 -3.60 -0.09
CA THR A 85 10.55 -3.28 0.72
C THR A 85 11.84 -3.75 0.06
N SER A 86 12.93 -3.06 0.37
CA SER A 86 14.28 -3.53 0.01
C SER A 86 14.81 -4.58 0.99
N ASP A 87 14.19 -4.73 2.16
CA ASP A 87 14.59 -5.69 3.19
C ASP A 87 13.43 -6.60 3.59
N ALA A 88 13.34 -7.74 2.90
CA ALA A 88 12.28 -8.70 3.11
C ALA A 88 12.31 -9.37 4.50
N SER A 89 13.47 -9.34 5.17
CA SER A 89 13.61 -9.97 6.49
C SER A 89 12.76 -9.31 7.57
N ARG A 90 12.34 -8.07 7.34
CA ARG A 90 11.52 -7.30 8.29
C ARG A 90 10.02 -7.46 8.06
N ALA A 91 9.61 -8.13 7.00
CA ALA A 91 8.19 -8.30 6.70
C ALA A 91 7.55 -9.32 7.64
N PRO A 92 6.29 -9.09 8.07
CA PRO A 92 5.54 -10.10 8.82
C PRO A 92 5.31 -11.36 8.00
N SER A 93 5.17 -12.50 8.66
CA SER A 93 4.83 -13.74 7.97
C SER A 93 3.45 -13.67 7.36
N GLY A 94 3.27 -14.30 6.21
CA GLY A 94 1.97 -14.43 5.58
C GLY A 94 1.50 -13.22 4.80
N VAL A 95 2.31 -12.16 4.73
CA VAL A 95 1.99 -10.95 3.96
C VAL A 95 2.53 -11.10 2.54
N LEU A 96 1.76 -10.65 1.57
CA LEU A 96 2.20 -10.59 0.19
C LEU A 96 3.28 -9.53 0.04
N LEU A 97 4.45 -9.92 -0.47
CA LEU A 97 5.63 -9.09 -0.50
C LEU A 97 6.18 -8.96 -1.90
N LEU A 98 6.45 -7.74 -2.33
CA LEU A 98 7.21 -7.45 -3.54
C LEU A 98 8.49 -6.73 -3.16
N LYS A 99 9.62 -7.26 -3.60
CA LYS A 99 10.94 -6.71 -3.27
C LYS A 99 11.26 -5.49 -4.13
N LYS A 100 11.82 -4.45 -3.53
CA LYS A 100 12.32 -3.29 -4.29
C LYS A 100 13.65 -3.62 -4.96
N PRO A 101 13.92 -3.09 -6.16
CA PRO A 101 13.05 -2.22 -6.95
C PRO A 101 11.88 -2.99 -7.55
N VAL A 102 10.68 -2.41 -7.45
CA VAL A 102 9.45 -3.09 -7.85
C VAL A 102 9.30 -3.07 -9.37
N ASN A 103 8.98 -4.23 -9.94
CA ASN A 103 8.58 -4.32 -11.33
C ASN A 103 7.11 -3.84 -11.43
N LEU A 104 6.88 -2.76 -12.17
CA LEU A 104 5.55 -2.15 -12.27
C LEU A 104 4.51 -3.08 -12.88
N GLN A 105 4.88 -3.86 -13.88
CA GLN A 105 3.94 -4.82 -14.48
C GLN A 105 3.53 -5.89 -13.48
N ARG A 106 4.46 -6.36 -12.68
CA ARG A 106 4.18 -7.34 -11.64
C ARG A 106 3.31 -6.75 -10.54
N MET A 107 3.58 -5.50 -10.16
CA MET A 107 2.76 -4.79 -9.18
C MET A 107 1.32 -4.63 -9.70
N LEU A 108 1.15 -4.20 -10.95
CA LEU A 108 -0.16 -4.06 -11.57
C LEU A 108 -0.91 -5.40 -11.62
N ALA A 109 -0.23 -6.47 -11.98
CA ALA A 109 -0.84 -7.80 -12.00
C ALA A 109 -1.25 -8.22 -10.59
N THR A 110 -0.46 -7.87 -9.59
CA THR A 110 -0.74 -8.23 -8.20
C THR A 110 -1.94 -7.46 -7.65
N ILE A 111 -2.00 -6.13 -7.86
CA ILE A 111 -3.15 -5.37 -7.38
C ILE A 111 -4.44 -5.76 -8.09
N GLY A 112 -4.35 -6.18 -9.34
CA GLY A 112 -5.50 -6.65 -10.11
C GLY A 112 -6.16 -7.90 -9.52
N ARG A 113 -5.47 -8.61 -8.63
CA ARG A 113 -6.04 -9.76 -7.93
C ARG A 113 -7.01 -9.34 -6.82
N PHE A 114 -6.94 -8.11 -6.37
CA PHE A 114 -7.74 -7.57 -5.26
C PHE A 114 -8.73 -6.50 -5.71
N CYS A 115 -8.49 -5.93 -6.84
CA CYS A 115 -9.31 -4.87 -7.42
C CYS A 115 -10.01 -5.36 -8.71
#